data_51ac551c92188a14cae00c34b1576db6
#
_entry.id   51ac551c92188a14cae00c34b1576db6
#
_cell.length_a   1.000
_cell.length_b   1.000
_cell.length_c   1.000
_cell.angle_alpha   90.00
_cell.angle_beta   90.00
_cell.angle_gamma   90.00
#
_symmetry.space_group_name_H-M   'P 1'
#
loop_
_entity.id
_entity.type
_entity.pdbx_description
1 polymer ?
#
loop_
_entity_poly.entity_id
_entity_poly.type
_entity_poly.pdbx_seq_one_letter_code
_entity_poly.pdbx_strand_id
1 'polypeptide(L)'
;FMLFVFYPLLLRVFGVKIGYRKFFRGLSPAQFLAFSTSSSAATLPVTIECVNNNLKVPEKATDFVLPIGATVNMDGTSLYQAVAVIFLAQYHDVDLSMMQQLGIVATATLASIGAAAVPSAGLIMLMIVLDSVGLNPMWIALVLPVDRINVTSDAAVSAIIAKSEKMMD
;
A
#
# COMPACT_ATOMS: atom_id res chain seq x y z
N PHE A 1 2.66 -10.39 6.03
CA PHE A 1 1.57 -10.15 6.99
C PHE A 1 0.41 -9.43 6.32
N MET A 2 0.61 -8.22 5.75
CA MET A 2 -0.47 -7.39 5.17
C MET A 2 -1.35 -8.15 4.18
N LEU A 3 -0.74 -8.76 3.14
CA LEU A 3 -1.49 -9.47 2.09
C LEU A 3 -2.27 -10.69 2.59
N PHE A 4 -1.66 -11.50 3.46
CA PHE A 4 -2.20 -12.82 3.79
C PHE A 4 -2.99 -12.87 5.10
N VAL A 5 -2.86 -11.86 5.96
CA VAL A 5 -3.53 -11.81 7.26
C VAL A 5 -4.39 -10.56 7.38
N PHE A 6 -3.80 -9.37 7.22
CA PHE A 6 -4.46 -8.11 7.53
C PHE A 6 -5.66 -7.84 6.60
N TYR A 7 -5.48 -7.79 5.26
CA TYR A 7 -6.59 -7.51 4.35
C TYR A 7 -7.68 -8.58 4.36
N PRO A 8 -7.39 -9.90 4.37
CA PRO A 8 -8.42 -10.91 4.53
C PRO A 8 -9.22 -10.78 5.84
N LEU A 9 -8.55 -10.43 6.94
CA LEU A 9 -9.21 -10.18 8.22
C LEU A 9 -10.09 -8.94 8.14
N LEU A 10 -9.58 -7.86 7.56
CA LEU A 10 -10.30 -6.61 7.38
C LEU A 10 -11.59 -6.81 6.57
N LEU A 11 -11.50 -7.48 5.41
CA LEU A 11 -12.67 -7.83 4.60
C LEU A 11 -13.71 -8.61 5.40
N ARG A 12 -13.26 -9.55 6.23
CA ARG A 12 -14.13 -10.37 7.06
C ARG A 12 -14.82 -9.56 8.18
N VAL A 13 -14.05 -8.68 8.85
CA VAL A 13 -14.58 -7.81 9.93
C VAL A 13 -15.67 -6.87 9.38
N PHE A 14 -15.48 -6.33 8.19
CA PHE A 14 -16.47 -5.47 7.51
C PHE A 14 -17.57 -6.26 6.78
N GLY A 15 -17.62 -7.58 6.93
CA GLY A 15 -18.69 -8.42 6.41
C GLY A 15 -18.69 -8.59 4.89
N VAL A 16 -17.55 -8.35 4.22
CA VAL A 16 -17.40 -8.57 2.77
C VAL A 16 -17.31 -10.06 2.49
N LYS A 17 -18.25 -10.60 1.73
CA LYS A 17 -18.36 -12.05 1.45
C LYS A 17 -17.52 -12.50 0.25
N ILE A 18 -16.36 -11.90 0.03
CA ILE A 18 -15.42 -12.34 -1.00
C ILE A 18 -14.46 -13.35 -0.40
N GLY A 19 -14.49 -14.58 -0.90
CA GLY A 19 -13.57 -15.64 -0.42
C GLY A 19 -12.11 -15.31 -0.74
N TYR A 20 -11.19 -15.68 0.16
CA TYR A 20 -9.75 -15.44 0.05
C TYR A 20 -9.16 -15.78 -1.33
N ARG A 21 -9.42 -17.00 -1.83
CA ARG A 21 -8.93 -17.45 -3.15
C ARG A 21 -9.48 -16.61 -4.29
N LYS A 22 -10.77 -16.24 -4.21
CA LYS A 22 -11.43 -15.41 -5.23
C LYS A 22 -10.81 -14.01 -5.24
N PHE A 23 -10.58 -13.42 -4.07
CA PHE A 23 -9.96 -12.10 -3.93
C PHE A 23 -8.58 -12.05 -4.58
N PHE A 24 -7.66 -12.93 -4.17
CA PHE A 24 -6.29 -12.91 -4.68
C PHE A 24 -6.20 -13.34 -6.15
N ARG A 25 -6.94 -14.38 -6.55
CA ARG A 25 -6.96 -14.81 -7.96
C ARG A 25 -7.59 -13.77 -8.87
N GLY A 26 -8.64 -13.10 -8.40
CA GLY A 26 -9.30 -12.05 -9.16
C GLY A 26 -8.43 -10.80 -9.34
N LEU A 27 -7.60 -10.49 -8.35
CA LEU A 27 -6.72 -9.33 -8.36
C LEU A 27 -5.32 -9.61 -8.94
N SER A 28 -4.97 -10.86 -9.22
CA SER A 28 -3.62 -11.23 -9.64
C SER A 28 -3.09 -10.48 -10.87
N PRO A 29 -3.88 -10.17 -11.93
CA PRO A 29 -3.34 -9.39 -13.06
C PRO A 29 -2.89 -7.98 -12.63
N ALA A 30 -3.66 -7.30 -11.78
CA ALA A 30 -3.30 -6.00 -11.25
C ALA A 30 -2.06 -6.08 -10.34
N GLN A 31 -1.96 -7.11 -9.50
CA GLN A 31 -0.80 -7.34 -8.65
C GLN A 31 0.48 -7.58 -9.45
N PHE A 32 0.43 -8.36 -10.53
CA PHE A 32 1.57 -8.59 -11.41
C PHE A 32 1.99 -7.31 -12.16
N LEU A 33 1.03 -6.52 -12.63
CA LEU A 33 1.32 -5.26 -13.30
C LEU A 33 1.91 -4.24 -12.31
N ALA A 34 1.36 -4.13 -11.10
CA ALA A 34 1.92 -3.28 -10.03
C ALA A 34 3.36 -3.70 -9.68
N PHE A 35 3.61 -5.01 -9.67
CA PHE A 35 4.95 -5.55 -9.46
C PHE A 35 5.94 -5.12 -10.54
N SER A 36 5.55 -5.08 -11.79
CA SER A 36 6.43 -4.74 -12.91
C SER A 36 6.59 -3.23 -13.10
N THR A 37 5.53 -2.44 -12.81
CA THR A 37 5.55 -0.99 -13.02
C THR A 37 5.99 -0.20 -11.79
N SER A 38 5.87 -0.78 -10.59
CA SER A 38 6.03 -0.08 -9.29
C SER A 38 5.22 1.22 -9.22
N SER A 39 4.02 1.22 -9.83
CA SER A 39 3.14 2.41 -9.91
C SER A 39 1.68 2.01 -9.81
N SER A 40 1.00 2.46 -8.75
CA SER A 40 -0.45 2.28 -8.57
C SER A 40 -1.25 3.02 -9.66
N ALA A 41 -0.79 4.19 -10.10
CA ALA A 41 -1.44 4.95 -11.17
C ALA A 41 -1.36 4.23 -12.52
N ALA A 42 -0.19 3.69 -12.88
CA ALA A 42 -0.03 2.92 -14.11
C ALA A 42 -0.85 1.62 -14.10
N THR A 43 -1.11 1.08 -12.92
CA THR A 43 -1.88 -0.16 -12.71
C THR A 43 -3.39 0.10 -12.62
N LEU A 44 -3.80 1.33 -12.35
CA LEU A 44 -5.18 1.69 -12.04
C LEU A 44 -6.23 1.14 -13.03
N PRO A 45 -6.07 1.24 -14.36
CA PRO A 45 -7.05 0.69 -15.30
C PRO A 45 -7.28 -0.82 -15.12
N VAL A 46 -6.20 -1.58 -14.94
CA VAL A 46 -6.27 -3.03 -14.73
C VAL A 46 -6.83 -3.34 -13.34
N THR A 47 -6.55 -2.51 -12.34
CA THR A 47 -7.13 -2.65 -11.01
C THR A 47 -8.64 -2.47 -11.04
N ILE A 48 -9.14 -1.44 -11.74
CA ILE A 48 -10.59 -1.20 -11.93
C ILE A 48 -11.22 -2.42 -12.60
N GLU A 49 -10.65 -2.90 -13.69
CA GLU A 49 -11.15 -4.08 -14.39
C GLU A 49 -11.21 -5.32 -13.50
N CYS A 50 -10.15 -5.61 -12.76
CA CYS A 50 -10.09 -6.75 -11.84
C CYS A 50 -11.14 -6.64 -10.73
N VAL A 51 -11.30 -5.46 -10.13
CA VAL A 51 -12.21 -5.24 -9.01
C VAL A 51 -13.66 -5.32 -9.47
N ASN A 52 -14.00 -4.72 -10.61
CA ASN A 52 -15.35 -4.76 -11.17
C ASN A 52 -15.71 -6.16 -11.70
N ASN A 53 -14.86 -6.71 -12.57
CA ASN A 53 -15.20 -7.93 -13.31
C ASN A 53 -14.99 -9.21 -12.49
N ASN A 54 -13.93 -9.29 -11.70
CA ASN A 54 -13.58 -10.51 -10.97
C ASN A 54 -14.12 -10.52 -9.54
N LEU A 55 -14.05 -9.37 -8.85
CA LEU A 55 -14.51 -9.26 -7.46
C LEU A 55 -15.98 -8.86 -7.36
N LYS A 56 -16.57 -8.38 -8.47
CA LYS A 56 -17.97 -7.94 -8.55
C LYS A 56 -18.29 -6.76 -7.64
N VAL A 57 -17.32 -5.89 -7.44
CA VAL A 57 -17.53 -4.59 -6.78
C VAL A 57 -18.17 -3.65 -7.80
N PRO A 58 -19.27 -2.95 -7.45
CA PRO A 58 -19.96 -2.05 -8.36
C PRO A 58 -19.08 -0.88 -8.85
N GLU A 59 -19.18 -0.54 -10.13
CA GLU A 59 -18.44 0.56 -10.78
C GLU A 59 -18.56 1.88 -10.01
N LYS A 60 -19.76 2.19 -9.53
CA LYS A 60 -20.00 3.41 -8.72
C LYS A 60 -19.05 3.53 -7.50
N ALA A 61 -18.68 2.43 -6.89
CA ALA A 61 -17.72 2.44 -5.78
C ALA A 61 -16.28 2.49 -6.30
N THR A 62 -15.94 1.70 -7.32
CA THR A 62 -14.58 1.60 -7.85
C THR A 62 -14.12 2.87 -8.55
N ASP A 63 -14.99 3.54 -9.32
CA ASP A 63 -14.67 4.78 -10.03
C ASP A 63 -14.33 5.93 -9.09
N PHE A 64 -14.84 5.88 -7.87
CA PHE A 64 -14.52 6.89 -6.84
C PHE A 64 -13.33 6.47 -5.97
N VAL A 65 -13.37 5.23 -5.46
CA VAL A 65 -12.41 4.78 -4.44
C VAL A 65 -11.03 4.49 -5.01
N LEU A 66 -10.96 3.81 -6.18
CA LEU A 66 -9.67 3.38 -6.72
C LEU A 66 -8.76 4.54 -7.20
N PRO A 67 -9.27 5.59 -7.89
CA PRO A 67 -8.43 6.74 -8.24
C PRO A 67 -7.89 7.50 -7.01
N ILE A 68 -8.70 7.65 -5.95
CA ILE A 68 -8.27 8.26 -4.71
C ILE A 68 -7.25 7.34 -4.00
N GLY A 69 -7.57 6.04 -3.92
CA GLY A 69 -6.70 5.04 -3.31
C GLY A 69 -5.31 5.02 -3.94
N ALA A 70 -5.24 5.02 -5.27
CA ALA A 70 -3.97 5.00 -6.00
C ALA A 70 -3.02 6.16 -5.64
N THR A 71 -3.51 7.22 -5.00
CA THR A 71 -2.72 8.38 -4.58
C THR A 71 -2.57 8.51 -3.07
N VAL A 72 -3.61 8.19 -2.29
CA VAL A 72 -3.67 8.45 -0.84
C VAL A 72 -3.49 7.19 0.00
N ASN A 73 -3.96 6.05 -0.50
CA ASN A 73 -3.93 4.78 0.25
C ASN A 73 -2.61 4.02 0.01
N MET A 74 -1.53 4.60 0.52
CA MET A 74 -0.15 4.11 0.35
C MET A 74 0.36 3.37 1.60
N ASP A 75 -0.46 2.52 2.19
CA ASP A 75 -0.16 1.78 3.42
C ASP A 75 0.99 0.77 3.26
N GLY A 76 1.13 0.15 2.10
CA GLY A 76 2.29 -0.67 1.75
C GLY A 76 3.58 0.14 1.71
N THR A 77 3.52 1.36 1.16
CA THR A 77 4.66 2.29 1.11
C THR A 77 5.09 2.74 2.50
N SER A 78 4.13 3.13 3.36
CA SER A 78 4.45 3.56 4.73
C SER A 78 5.06 2.44 5.56
N LEU A 79 4.50 1.22 5.47
CA LEU A 79 5.05 0.05 6.14
C LEU A 79 6.47 -0.28 5.66
N TYR A 80 6.67 -0.27 4.34
CA TYR A 80 7.99 -0.50 3.75
C TYR A 80 9.01 0.53 4.25
N GLN A 81 8.67 1.82 4.23
CA GLN A 81 9.56 2.89 4.66
C GLN A 81 9.94 2.75 6.14
N ALA A 82 8.98 2.49 7.02
CA ALA A 82 9.25 2.30 8.45
C ALA A 82 10.18 1.10 8.70
N VAL A 83 9.92 -0.03 8.06
CA VAL A 83 10.77 -1.24 8.18
C VAL A 83 12.15 -1.00 7.59
N ALA A 84 12.25 -0.35 6.42
CA ALA A 84 13.52 -0.08 5.76
C ALA A 84 14.42 0.85 6.61
N VAL A 85 13.85 1.91 7.21
CA VAL A 85 14.61 2.82 8.06
C VAL A 85 15.15 2.12 9.31
N ILE A 86 14.31 1.33 9.98
CA ILE A 86 14.73 0.56 11.16
C ILE A 86 15.81 -0.46 10.77
N PHE A 87 15.64 -1.15 9.65
CA PHE A 87 16.64 -2.09 9.13
C PHE A 87 17.96 -1.40 8.84
N LEU A 88 17.94 -0.25 8.14
CA LEU A 88 19.15 0.50 7.82
C LEU A 88 19.86 1.03 9.06
N ALA A 89 19.12 1.49 10.07
CA ALA A 89 19.68 1.89 11.35
C ALA A 89 20.42 0.73 12.01
N GLN A 90 19.77 -0.43 12.10
CA GLN A 90 20.38 -1.65 12.67
C GLN A 90 21.59 -2.13 11.86
N TYR A 91 21.53 -2.06 10.54
CA TYR A 91 22.62 -2.48 9.66
C TYR A 91 23.88 -1.60 9.85
N HIS A 92 23.70 -0.34 10.22
CA HIS A 92 24.79 0.61 10.47
C HIS A 92 25.09 0.80 11.95
N ASP A 93 24.64 -0.11 12.82
CA ASP A 93 24.85 -0.08 14.28
C ASP A 93 24.38 1.25 14.93
N VAL A 94 23.29 1.82 14.42
CA VAL A 94 22.65 3.01 14.99
C VAL A 94 21.49 2.60 15.88
N ASP A 95 21.60 2.87 17.17
CA ASP A 95 20.54 2.64 18.14
C ASP A 95 19.45 3.71 18.03
N LEU A 96 18.23 3.28 17.72
CA LEU A 96 17.05 4.15 17.69
C LEU A 96 16.28 4.05 19.01
N SER A 97 16.13 5.16 19.69
CA SER A 97 15.21 5.26 20.83
C SER A 97 13.76 4.99 20.42
N MET A 98 12.92 4.61 21.39
CA MET A 98 11.48 4.41 21.13
C MET A 98 10.82 5.65 20.53
N MET A 99 11.21 6.85 20.95
CA MET A 99 10.69 8.11 20.42
C MET A 99 11.06 8.31 18.94
N GLN A 100 12.28 7.96 18.55
CA GLN A 100 12.70 8.00 17.14
C GLN A 100 11.95 6.97 16.30
N GLN A 101 11.74 5.75 16.82
CA GLN A 101 10.94 4.72 16.13
C GLN A 101 9.49 5.18 15.92
N LEU A 102 8.85 5.79 16.91
CA LEU A 102 7.52 6.39 16.76
C LEU A 102 7.53 7.55 15.76
N GLY A 103 8.58 8.37 15.77
CA GLY A 103 8.79 9.43 14.78
C GLY A 103 8.90 8.88 13.35
N ILE A 104 9.62 7.76 13.15
CA ILE A 104 9.72 7.08 11.85
C ILE A 104 8.33 6.64 11.36
N VAL A 105 7.52 6.01 12.22
CA VAL A 105 6.18 5.58 11.85
C VAL A 105 5.30 6.77 11.45
N ALA A 106 5.31 7.84 12.23
CA ALA A 106 4.53 9.06 11.93
C ALA A 106 4.99 9.70 10.62
N THR A 107 6.30 9.90 10.43
CA THR A 107 6.87 10.53 9.22
C THR A 107 6.64 9.66 7.98
N ALA A 108 6.83 8.32 8.08
CA ALA A 108 6.57 7.41 6.98
C ALA A 108 5.10 7.41 6.57
N THR A 109 4.18 7.48 7.53
CA THR A 109 2.74 7.58 7.24
C THR A 109 2.40 8.89 6.52
N LEU A 110 2.89 10.03 7.00
CA LEU A 110 2.65 11.33 6.36
C LEU A 110 3.31 11.43 4.99
N ALA A 111 4.55 10.93 4.85
CA ALA A 111 5.28 10.91 3.59
C ALA A 111 4.57 10.03 2.54
N SER A 112 4.04 8.88 2.96
CA SER A 112 3.33 7.98 2.05
C SER A 112 2.02 8.58 1.50
N ILE A 113 1.27 9.31 2.33
CA ILE A 113 0.07 10.03 1.89
C ILE A 113 0.41 11.14 0.88
N GLY A 114 1.56 11.79 1.05
CA GLY A 114 2.05 12.82 0.13
C GLY A 114 2.78 12.28 -1.12
N ALA A 115 3.02 10.98 -1.19
CA ALA A 115 3.70 10.38 -2.31
C ALA A 115 2.84 10.42 -3.58
N ALA A 116 3.41 10.90 -4.69
CA ALA A 116 2.76 10.77 -5.98
C ALA A 116 2.71 9.31 -6.41
N ALA A 117 1.63 8.90 -7.07
CA ALA A 117 1.44 7.52 -7.56
C ALA A 117 2.32 7.17 -8.79
N VAL A 118 3.49 7.80 -8.92
CA VAL A 118 4.46 7.59 -10.00
C VAL A 118 5.53 6.57 -9.60
N PRO A 119 6.20 5.94 -10.58
CA PRO A 119 7.24 4.98 -10.30
C PRO A 119 8.33 5.53 -9.36
N SER A 120 8.71 4.73 -8.36
CA SER A 120 9.80 5.03 -7.42
C SER A 120 9.59 6.25 -6.49
N ALA A 121 8.40 6.85 -6.43
CA ALA A 121 8.11 7.94 -5.50
C ALA A 121 8.38 7.53 -4.03
N GLY A 122 8.12 6.28 -3.68
CA GLY A 122 8.40 5.71 -2.35
C GLY A 122 9.87 5.81 -1.94
N LEU A 123 10.81 5.74 -2.89
CA LEU A 123 12.25 5.94 -2.61
C LEU A 123 12.58 7.37 -2.20
N ILE A 124 12.02 8.34 -2.92
CA ILE A 124 12.23 9.77 -2.60
C ILE A 124 11.70 10.07 -1.21
N MET A 125 10.50 9.54 -0.90
CA MET A 125 9.90 9.70 0.41
C MET A 125 10.70 8.98 1.51
N LEU A 126 11.30 7.83 1.20
CA LEU A 126 12.19 7.11 2.14
C LEU A 126 13.41 7.96 2.54
N MET A 127 13.97 8.76 1.61
CA MET A 127 15.07 9.70 1.94
C MET A 127 14.63 10.72 2.99
N ILE A 128 13.40 11.24 2.89
CA ILE A 128 12.84 12.19 3.85
C ILE A 128 12.67 11.52 5.23
N VAL A 129 12.23 10.26 5.25
CA VAL A 129 12.06 9.53 6.52
C VAL A 129 13.42 9.27 7.18
N LEU A 130 14.45 8.89 6.41
CA LEU A 130 15.82 8.72 6.92
C LEU A 130 16.37 10.02 7.50
N ASP A 131 16.24 11.13 6.78
CA ASP A 131 16.70 12.44 7.20
C ASP A 131 16.01 12.92 8.49
N SER A 132 14.72 12.63 8.65
CA SER A 132 13.93 13.01 9.82
C SER A 132 14.46 12.46 11.16
N VAL A 133 15.23 11.39 11.10
CA VAL A 133 15.87 10.77 12.29
C VAL A 133 17.39 10.87 12.26
N GLY A 134 17.94 11.69 11.36
CA GLY A 134 19.38 11.97 11.27
C GLY A 134 20.19 10.84 10.63
N LEU A 135 19.57 9.94 9.89
CA LEU A 135 20.23 8.88 9.15
C LEU A 135 20.62 9.35 7.75
N ASN A 136 21.71 8.79 7.20
CA ASN A 136 22.18 9.17 5.87
C ASN A 136 21.21 8.72 4.77
N PRO A 137 20.59 9.65 4.02
CA PRO A 137 19.64 9.30 2.94
C PRO A 137 20.24 8.44 1.82
N MET A 138 21.55 8.45 1.62
CA MET A 138 22.22 7.63 0.61
C MET A 138 22.16 6.13 0.90
N TRP A 139 21.81 5.73 2.11
CA TRP A 139 21.64 4.31 2.48
C TRP A 139 20.48 3.63 1.75
N ILE A 140 19.60 4.40 1.12
CA ILE A 140 18.55 3.83 0.26
C ILE A 140 19.06 2.89 -0.83
N ALA A 141 20.32 3.03 -1.23
CA ALA A 141 20.95 2.15 -2.22
C ALA A 141 20.96 0.67 -1.78
N LEU A 142 20.87 0.39 -0.49
CA LEU A 142 20.84 -0.96 0.08
C LEU A 142 19.44 -1.58 0.06
N VAL A 143 18.39 -0.78 -0.13
CA VAL A 143 17.01 -1.23 -0.13
C VAL A 143 16.34 -0.85 -1.45
N LEU A 144 15.77 -1.83 -2.13
CA LEU A 144 14.99 -1.59 -3.34
C LEU A 144 13.49 -1.57 -2.99
N PRO A 145 12.70 -0.66 -3.59
CA PRO A 145 11.28 -0.56 -3.27
C PRO A 145 10.54 -1.83 -3.67
N VAL A 146 9.81 -2.35 -2.71
CA VAL A 146 8.86 -3.47 -2.90
C VAL A 146 7.44 -2.91 -2.80
N ASP A 147 7.16 -1.84 -3.53
CA ASP A 147 5.90 -1.09 -3.45
C ASP A 147 4.79 -1.77 -4.28
N ARG A 148 4.22 -2.87 -3.74
CA ARG A 148 3.28 -3.72 -4.45
C ARG A 148 2.04 -4.08 -3.64
N ILE A 149 1.96 -3.60 -2.41
CA ILE A 149 0.86 -3.93 -1.50
C ILE A 149 -0.31 -2.99 -1.74
N ASN A 150 -0.07 -1.75 -2.14
CA ASN A 150 -1.08 -0.67 -2.25
C ASN A 150 -2.27 -1.06 -3.13
N VAL A 151 -2.04 -1.64 -4.30
CA VAL A 151 -3.13 -2.10 -5.21
C VAL A 151 -4.06 -3.12 -4.53
N THR A 152 -3.54 -3.97 -3.65
CA THR A 152 -4.34 -4.93 -2.90
C THR A 152 -5.16 -4.25 -1.81
N SER A 153 -4.59 -3.24 -1.17
CA SER A 153 -5.28 -2.35 -0.23
C SER A 153 -6.43 -1.62 -0.91
N ASP A 154 -6.17 -0.99 -2.06
CA ASP A 154 -7.18 -0.25 -2.84
C ASP A 154 -8.39 -1.13 -3.19
N ALA A 155 -8.14 -2.36 -3.62
CA ALA A 155 -9.21 -3.32 -3.91
C ALA A 155 -9.98 -3.74 -2.65
N ALA A 156 -9.31 -3.92 -1.52
CA ALA A 156 -9.96 -4.25 -0.26
C ALA A 156 -10.83 -3.09 0.24
N VAL A 157 -10.32 -1.87 0.21
CA VAL A 157 -11.06 -0.65 0.59
C VAL A 157 -12.28 -0.45 -0.31
N SER A 158 -12.14 -0.62 -1.64
CA SER A 158 -13.27 -0.53 -2.57
C SER A 158 -14.39 -1.52 -2.24
N ALA A 159 -14.04 -2.77 -1.93
CA ALA A 159 -15.01 -3.79 -1.55
C ALA A 159 -15.69 -3.47 -0.20
N ILE A 160 -14.96 -2.93 0.76
CA ILE A 160 -15.49 -2.53 2.07
C ILE A 160 -16.46 -1.35 1.93
N ILE A 161 -16.08 -0.32 1.16
CA ILE A 161 -16.95 0.83 0.92
C ILE A 161 -18.21 0.41 0.18
N ALA A 162 -18.11 -0.39 -0.88
CA ALA A 162 -19.27 -0.91 -1.58
C ALA A 162 -20.21 -1.71 -0.67
N LYS A 163 -19.64 -2.45 0.30
CA LYS A 163 -20.42 -3.18 1.30
C LYS A 163 -21.09 -2.24 2.31
N SER A 164 -20.38 -1.23 2.83
CA SER A 164 -20.92 -0.26 3.79
C SER A 164 -22.04 0.58 3.19
N GLU A 165 -21.93 0.92 1.91
CA GLU A 165 -22.94 1.66 1.14
C GLU A 165 -24.08 0.76 0.60
N LYS A 166 -24.14 -0.51 1.02
CA LYS A 166 -25.15 -1.49 0.61
C LYS A 166 -25.23 -1.70 -0.91
N MET A 167 -24.12 -1.52 -1.62
CA MET A 167 -24.02 -1.70 -3.07
C MET A 167 -23.69 -3.15 -3.44
N MET A 168 -23.28 -3.99 -2.47
CA MET A 168 -22.99 -5.41 -2.65
C MET A 168 -23.36 -6.23 -1.41
N ASP A 169 -23.61 -7.55 -1.61
CA ASP A 169 -23.98 -8.50 -0.55
C ASP A 169 -22.81 -9.01 0.32
#